data_cc5cb71a4ec0bf9c7b9cb85054f7c1d5
#
_entry.id   cc5cb71a4ec0bf9c7b9cb85054f7c1d5
#
_cell.length_a   1.000
_cell.length_b   1.000
_cell.length_c   1.000
_cell.angle_alpha   90.00
_cell.angle_beta   90.00
_cell.angle_gamma   90.00
#
_symmetry.space_group_name_H-M   'P 1'
#
loop_
_entity.id
_entity.type
_entity.pdbx_description
1 polymer ?
#
loop_
_entity_poly.entity_id
_entity_poly.type
_entity_poly.pdbx_seq_one_letter_code
_entity_poly.pdbx_strand_id
1 'polypeptide(L)' 'MFKINGENRADIKIGANVVIVLKADQRTGKLTRGTVMRILTKSSNHPHGIKVMLEDGQVGRVKGIDYTDN' A
#
# COMPACT_ATOMS: atom_id res chain seq x y z
N MET A 1 -12.71 -7.07 5.95
CA MET A 1 -11.66 -7.15 6.98
C MET A 1 -10.46 -6.30 6.57
N PHE A 2 -9.80 -5.68 7.52
CA PHE A 2 -8.69 -4.77 7.26
C PHE A 2 -7.42 -5.28 7.96
N LYS A 3 -6.33 -5.42 7.21
CA LYS A 3 -5.05 -5.82 7.76
C LYS A 3 -4.13 -4.61 7.82
N ILE A 4 -3.67 -4.26 9.01
CA ILE A 4 -2.74 -3.14 9.21
C ILE A 4 -1.32 -3.69 9.17
N ASN A 5 -0.83 -3.93 7.97
CA ASN A 5 0.54 -4.36 7.74
C ASN A 5 0.79 -4.39 6.25
N GLY A 6 1.63 -3.49 5.79
CA GLY A 6 2.00 -3.41 4.38
C GLY A 6 3.45 -3.74 4.14
N GLU A 7 4.10 -4.43 5.09
CA GLU A 7 5.54 -4.67 5.00
C GLU A 7 5.91 -5.88 4.16
N ASN A 8 4.98 -6.80 3.95
CA ASN A 8 5.24 -8.04 3.24
C ASN A 8 4.66 -7.96 1.82
N ARG A 9 5.54 -8.07 0.82
CA ARG A 9 5.15 -7.98 -0.58
C ARG A 9 4.15 -9.07 -0.99
N ALA A 10 4.24 -10.25 -0.37
CA ALA A 10 3.33 -11.36 -0.68
C ALA A 10 1.88 -11.08 -0.29
N ASP A 11 1.66 -10.15 0.63
CA ASP A 11 0.31 -9.77 1.07
C ASP A 11 -0.34 -8.74 0.15
N ILE A 12 0.43 -8.17 -0.77
CA ILE A 12 -0.04 -7.09 -1.63
C ILE A 12 -0.11 -7.60 -3.06
N LYS A 13 -1.29 -7.49 -3.65
CA LYS A 13 -1.50 -7.95 -5.03
C LYS A 13 -2.01 -6.81 -5.88
N ILE A 14 -1.72 -6.87 -7.15
CA ILE A 14 -2.26 -5.93 -8.12
C ILE A 14 -3.79 -6.08 -8.11
N GLY A 15 -4.49 -4.95 -8.00
CA GLY A 15 -5.94 -4.94 -7.86
C GLY A 15 -6.41 -4.89 -6.41
N ALA A 16 -5.52 -5.04 -5.44
CA ALA A 16 -5.89 -4.97 -4.03
C ALA A 16 -6.21 -3.54 -3.62
N ASN A 17 -7.16 -3.40 -2.70
CA ASN A 17 -7.46 -2.11 -2.09
C ASN A 17 -6.54 -1.93 -0.88
N VAL A 18 -5.84 -0.80 -0.85
CA VAL A 18 -4.86 -0.53 0.21
C VAL A 18 -4.99 0.90 0.69
N VAL A 19 -4.40 1.17 1.86
CA VAL A 19 -4.16 2.53 2.31
C VAL A 19 -2.65 2.75 2.31
N ILE A 20 -2.23 3.87 1.77
CA ILE A 20 -0.81 4.20 1.63
C ILE A 20 -0.52 5.56 2.26
N VAL A 21 0.76 5.80 2.55
CA VAL A 21 1.23 7.12 2.94
C VAL A 21 2.04 7.67 1.79
N LEU A 22 1.59 8.79 1.22
CA LEU A 22 2.31 9.46 0.15
C LEU A 22 3.57 10.12 0.73
N LYS A 23 4.57 10.34 -0.12
CA LYS A 23 5.80 10.96 0.31
C LYS A 23 5.54 12.30 1.02
N ALA A 24 4.64 13.09 0.50
CA ALA A 24 4.30 14.39 1.07
C ALA A 24 3.60 14.27 2.43
N ASP A 25 3.04 13.11 2.74
CA ASP A 25 2.23 12.90 3.94
C ASP A 25 2.98 12.11 5.02
N GLN A 26 4.26 11.81 4.81
CA GLN A 26 5.02 11.02 5.78
C GLN A 26 5.13 11.67 7.14
N ARG A 27 5.13 12.99 7.19
CA ARG A 27 5.24 13.73 8.45
C ARG A 27 3.97 13.60 9.31
N THR A 28 2.82 13.58 8.67
CA THR A 28 1.54 13.55 9.38
C THR A 28 0.95 12.15 9.48
N GLY A 29 1.40 11.23 8.62
CA GLY A 29 0.85 9.89 8.56
C GLY A 29 -0.51 9.81 7.89
N LYS A 30 -0.91 10.86 7.16
CA LYS A 30 -2.17 10.87 6.45
C LYS A 30 -2.26 9.67 5.51
N LEU A 31 -3.39 8.96 5.54
CA LEU A 31 -3.60 7.78 4.72
C LEU A 31 -4.39 8.11 3.47
N THR A 32 -3.97 7.52 2.35
CA THR A 32 -4.65 7.66 1.07
C THR A 32 -5.08 6.27 0.62
N ARG A 33 -6.35 6.09 0.34
CA ARG A 33 -6.90 4.81 -0.10
C ARG A 33 -6.86 4.73 -1.62
N GLY A 34 -6.58 3.53 -2.13
CA GLY A 34 -6.62 3.30 -3.56
C GLY A 34 -6.41 1.85 -3.91
N THR A 35 -6.40 1.57 -5.22
CA THR A 35 -6.23 0.24 -5.76
C THR A 35 -4.84 0.12 -6.36
N VAL A 36 -4.13 -0.95 -6.02
CA VAL A 36 -2.76 -1.19 -6.49
C VAL A 36 -2.75 -1.48 -7.97
N MET A 37 -2.01 -0.68 -8.73
CA MET A 37 -1.77 -0.94 -10.14
C MET A 37 -0.41 -1.61 -10.35
N ARG A 38 0.60 -1.23 -9.55
CA ARG A 38 1.96 -1.74 -9.70
C ARG A 38 2.65 -1.80 -8.36
N ILE A 39 3.45 -2.84 -8.15
CA ILE A 39 4.27 -2.98 -6.95
C ILE A 39 5.69 -2.55 -7.32
N LEU A 40 6.21 -1.53 -6.63
CA LEU A 40 7.51 -0.94 -6.96
C LEU A 40 8.65 -1.47 -6.10
N THR A 41 8.36 -2.03 -4.92
CA THR A 41 9.37 -2.64 -4.06
C THR A 41 9.69 -4.04 -4.57
N LYS A 42 10.96 -4.30 -4.86
CA LYS A 42 11.40 -5.61 -5.35
C LYS A 42 11.65 -6.61 -4.23
N SER A 43 12.00 -6.13 -3.05
CA SER A 43 12.26 -6.99 -1.89
C SER A 43 10.98 -7.64 -1.41
N SER A 44 11.13 -8.81 -0.75
CA SER A 44 9.98 -9.52 -0.20
C SER A 44 9.33 -8.77 0.95
N ASN A 45 10.08 -7.89 1.63
CA ASN A 45 9.53 -7.06 2.70
C ASN A 45 10.27 -5.73 2.77
N HIS A 46 9.66 -4.79 3.48
CA HIS A 46 10.27 -3.49 3.73
C HIS A 46 9.70 -2.92 5.03
N PRO A 47 10.56 -2.46 5.95
CA PRO A 47 10.11 -2.02 7.28
C PRO A 47 9.18 -0.79 7.25
N HIS A 48 9.26 0.02 6.21
CA HIS A 48 8.39 1.20 6.07
C HIS A 48 7.16 0.93 5.21
N GLY A 49 6.97 -0.31 4.78
CA GLY A 49 5.88 -0.70 3.91
C GLY A 49 6.31 -0.83 2.45
N ILE A 50 5.63 -1.70 1.73
CA ILE A 50 5.89 -1.93 0.32
C ILE A 50 5.44 -0.69 -0.47
N LYS A 51 6.31 -0.23 -1.35
CA LYS A 51 6.00 0.92 -2.19
C LYS A 51 5.20 0.46 -3.40
N VAL A 52 4.08 1.11 -3.64
CA VAL A 52 3.19 0.77 -4.75
C VAL A 52 2.76 2.03 -5.49
N MET A 53 2.28 1.81 -6.72
CA MET A 53 1.60 2.84 -7.49
C MET A 53 0.13 2.46 -7.58
N LEU A 54 -0.74 3.40 -7.28
CA LEU A 54 -2.19 3.21 -7.39
C LEU A 54 -2.66 3.46 -8.81
N GLU A 55 -3.88 3.03 -9.11
CA GLU A 55 -4.45 3.19 -10.45
C GLU A 55 -4.56 4.64 -10.89
N ASP A 56 -4.67 5.56 -9.94
CA ASP A 56 -4.72 7.00 -10.25
C ASP A 56 -3.32 7.64 -10.37
N GLY A 57 -2.27 6.83 -10.30
CA GLY A 57 -0.89 7.30 -10.46
C GLY A 57 -0.20 7.73 -9.18
N GLN A 58 -0.89 7.76 -8.06
CA GLN A 58 -0.25 8.11 -6.79
C GLN A 58 0.67 7.00 -6.32
N VAL A 59 1.79 7.38 -5.71
CA VAL A 59 2.81 6.45 -5.24
C VAL A 59 3.02 6.65 -3.74
N GLY A 60 3.09 5.54 -3.01
CA GLY A 60 3.36 5.62 -1.57
C GLY A 60 3.63 4.25 -0.97
N ARG A 61 3.84 4.26 0.36
CA ARG A 61 4.11 3.04 1.12
C ARG A 61 2.80 2.49 1.70
N VAL A 62 2.58 1.20 1.53
CA VAL A 62 1.37 0.55 2.04
C VAL A 62 1.44 0.47 3.56
N LYS A 63 0.36 0.90 4.21
CA LYS A 63 0.21 0.84 5.67
C LYS A 63 -0.91 -0.10 6.08
N GLY A 64 -1.79 -0.45 5.18
CA GLY A 64 -2.86 -1.38 5.46
C GLY A 64 -3.45 -1.93 4.18
N ILE A 65 -4.02 -3.12 4.29
CA ILE A 65 -4.63 -3.81 3.16
C ILE A 65 -6.09 -4.07 3.53
N ASP A 66 -6.99 -3.69 2.63
CA ASP A 66 -8.41 -3.88 2.84
C ASP A 66 -8.84 -5.19 2.17
N TYR A 67 -9.14 -6.19 2.97
CA TYR A 67 -9.67 -7.46 2.49
C TYR A 67 -11.18 -7.39 2.51
N THR A 68 -11.74 -6.94 1.42
CA THR A 68 -13.19 -6.88 1.30
C THR A 68 -13.71 -8.22 0.83
N ASP A 69 -14.47 -8.87 1.65
CA ASP A 69 -15.12 -10.11 1.28
C ASP A 69 -16.47 -9.79 0.65
N ASN A 70 -16.64 -10.27 -0.55
CA ASN A 70 -17.93 -10.17 -1.22
C ASN A 70 -18.49 -11.52 -1.50
#